data_4de0aa31a888bb16f19ee81c6296c94c
#
_entry.id   4de0aa31a888bb16f19ee81c6296c94c
#
_cell.length_a   1.000
_cell.length_b   1.000
_cell.length_c   1.000
_cell.angle_alpha   90.00
_cell.angle_beta   90.00
_cell.angle_gamma   90.00
#
_symmetry.space_group_name_H-M   'P 1'
#
loop_
_entity.id
_entity.type
_entity.pdbx_description
1 polymer ?
#
loop_
_entity_poly.entity_id
_entity_poly.type
_entity_poly.pdbx_seq_one_letter_code
_entity_poly.pdbx_strand_id
1 'polypeptide(L)'
;MSDNAKKILFVCAGNTCRSPMAEVIFKELCKKGGLGFKASSAGLYAQKEPMNVKAKQALKELGYTPPKSKQSKTLTRSALKNADYVFTMTSDQKAYLKPYAKEIYSMKDILGYDVSDPYGRDLETYINTAKKIETAVKKIIDFLSKNNCE
;
A
#
# COMPACT_ATOMS: atom_id res chain seq x y z
N MET A 1 23.79 -0.40 2.04
CA MET A 1 23.55 1.00 2.40
C MET A 1 22.09 1.33 2.28
N SER A 2 21.55 1.99 3.29
CA SER A 2 20.12 2.35 3.27
C SER A 2 19.77 3.30 2.12
N ASP A 3 20.74 4.08 1.66
CA ASP A 3 20.52 5.03 0.57
C ASP A 3 20.12 4.34 -0.74
N ASN A 4 20.47 3.08 -0.89
CA ASN A 4 20.16 2.30 -2.09
C ASN A 4 18.90 1.45 -1.92
N ALA A 5 18.22 1.56 -0.79
CA ALA A 5 16.99 0.81 -0.57
C ALA A 5 15.90 1.29 -1.53
N LYS A 6 15.20 0.33 -2.15
CA LYS A 6 14.10 0.66 -3.05
C LYS A 6 12.93 1.24 -2.26
N LYS A 7 12.32 2.26 -2.82
CA LYS A 7 11.21 2.98 -2.20
C LYS A 7 9.90 2.55 -2.85
N ILE A 8 9.00 2.05 -2.04
CA ILE A 8 7.72 1.50 -2.49
C ILE A 8 6.61 2.44 -1.99
N LEU A 9 5.74 2.85 -2.89
CA LEU A 9 4.65 3.77 -2.56
C LEU A 9 3.31 3.11 -2.88
N PHE A 10 2.45 3.01 -1.88
CA PHE A 10 1.08 2.51 -2.05
C PHE A 10 0.13 3.69 -2.14
N VAL A 11 -0.77 3.66 -3.12
CA VAL A 11 -1.69 4.77 -3.39
C VAL A 11 -3.14 4.29 -3.42
N CYS A 12 -4.01 5.02 -2.76
CA CYS A 12 -5.45 4.86 -2.89
C CYS A 12 -6.10 6.24 -2.91
N ALA A 13 -7.43 6.32 -2.76
CA ALA A 13 -8.10 7.61 -2.84
C ALA A 13 -7.83 8.47 -1.60
N GLY A 14 -8.24 8.00 -0.41
CA GLY A 14 -8.21 8.82 0.81
C GLY A 14 -7.03 8.56 1.74
N ASN A 15 -6.27 7.49 1.52
CA ASN A 15 -5.15 7.09 2.37
C ASN A 15 -5.57 6.88 3.84
N THR A 16 -6.78 6.38 4.06
CA THR A 16 -7.24 6.03 5.41
C THR A 16 -7.51 4.54 5.59
N CYS A 17 -7.66 3.79 4.51
CA CYS A 17 -7.99 2.36 4.58
C CYS A 17 -7.01 1.49 3.79
N ARG A 18 -7.17 1.44 2.47
CA ARG A 18 -6.44 0.47 1.62
C ARG A 18 -4.93 0.66 1.59
N SER A 19 -4.45 1.84 1.22
CA SER A 19 -3.02 2.05 1.11
C SER A 19 -2.31 2.02 2.46
N PRO A 20 -2.90 2.53 3.57
CA PRO A 20 -2.25 2.36 4.87
C PRO A 20 -2.17 0.90 5.31
N MET A 21 -3.20 0.09 5.03
CA MET A 21 -3.14 -1.34 5.35
C MET A 21 -2.01 -2.01 4.58
N ALA A 22 -1.88 -1.68 3.28
CA ALA A 22 -0.82 -2.24 2.46
C ALA A 22 0.56 -1.85 3.01
N GLU A 23 0.72 -0.61 3.41
CA GLU A 23 1.98 -0.13 3.97
C GLU A 23 2.35 -0.90 5.24
N VAL A 24 1.41 -1.08 6.16
CA VAL A 24 1.65 -1.78 7.42
C VAL A 24 2.03 -3.23 7.15
N ILE A 25 1.26 -3.92 6.32
CA ILE A 25 1.52 -5.33 6.01
C ILE A 25 2.88 -5.48 5.34
N PHE A 26 3.17 -4.62 4.36
CA PHE A 26 4.44 -4.67 3.64
C PHE A 26 5.63 -4.48 4.59
N LYS A 27 5.55 -3.47 5.46
CA LYS A 27 6.64 -3.19 6.40
C LYS A 27 6.90 -4.36 7.34
N GLU A 28 5.82 -4.94 7.89
CA GLU A 28 5.99 -6.05 8.84
C GLU A 28 6.53 -7.30 8.16
N LEU A 29 6.05 -7.61 6.96
CA LEU A 29 6.53 -8.78 6.23
C LEU A 29 7.99 -8.60 5.79
N CYS A 30 8.36 -7.40 5.36
CA CYS A 30 9.76 -7.11 5.01
C CYS A 30 10.67 -7.24 6.22
N LYS A 31 10.23 -6.75 7.37
CA LYS A 31 11.01 -6.84 8.60
C LYS A 31 11.24 -8.30 8.99
N LYS A 32 10.21 -9.12 8.92
CA LYS A 32 10.33 -10.55 9.22
C LYS A 32 11.27 -11.26 8.26
N GLY A 33 11.26 -10.86 7.00
CA GLY A 33 12.11 -11.49 5.99
C GLY A 33 13.49 -10.89 5.88
N GLY A 34 13.83 -9.90 6.69
CA GLY A 34 15.15 -9.26 6.63
C GLY A 34 15.36 -8.44 5.37
N LEU A 35 14.29 -7.91 4.79
CA LEU A 35 14.36 -7.14 3.54
C LEU A 35 14.42 -5.65 3.82
N GLY A 36 15.22 -4.94 3.03
CA GLY A 36 15.49 -3.53 3.26
C GLY A 36 14.64 -2.54 2.46
N PHE A 37 13.53 -2.97 1.92
CA PHE A 37 12.64 -2.06 1.16
C PHE A 37 12.03 -1.03 2.10
N LYS A 38 11.85 0.19 1.58
CA LYS A 38 11.18 1.26 2.32
C LYS A 38 9.79 1.46 1.74
N ALA A 39 8.79 1.59 2.59
CA ALA A 39 7.42 1.74 2.15
C ALA A 39 6.78 2.98 2.73
N SER A 40 5.89 3.57 1.94
CA SER A 40 5.06 4.69 2.36
C SER A 40 3.73 4.57 1.64
N SER A 41 2.78 5.42 2.02
CA SER A 41 1.47 5.45 1.36
C SER A 41 0.98 6.88 1.26
N ALA A 42 0.09 7.13 0.29
CA ALA A 42 -0.48 8.45 0.06
C ALA A 42 -1.83 8.29 -0.63
N GLY A 43 -2.62 9.35 -0.63
CA GLY A 43 -3.93 9.35 -1.25
C GLY A 43 -4.08 10.48 -2.25
N LEU A 44 -4.86 10.22 -3.29
CA LEU A 44 -5.13 11.24 -4.30
C LEU A 44 -5.91 12.41 -3.71
N TYR A 45 -6.79 12.11 -2.74
CA TYR A 45 -7.68 13.12 -2.13
C TYR A 45 -7.61 13.08 -0.60
N ALA A 46 -6.42 12.83 -0.06
CA ALA A 46 -6.26 12.74 1.39
C ALA A 46 -6.52 14.08 2.06
N GLN A 47 -7.13 14.05 3.25
CA GLN A 47 -7.50 15.24 3.99
C GLN A 47 -6.93 15.27 5.41
N LYS A 48 -5.79 14.64 5.59
CA LYS A 48 -5.09 14.62 6.88
C LYS A 48 -5.94 14.05 8.00
N GLU A 49 -6.53 12.90 7.73
CA GLU A 49 -7.38 12.18 8.68
C GLU A 49 -6.62 11.02 9.31
N PRO A 50 -7.02 10.60 10.52
CA PRO A 50 -6.41 9.40 11.10
C PRO A 50 -6.82 8.16 10.31
N MET A 51 -6.04 7.09 10.47
CA MET A 51 -6.37 5.83 9.86
C MET A 51 -7.73 5.32 10.35
N ASN A 52 -8.52 4.77 9.45
CA ASN A 52 -9.86 4.28 9.77
C ASN A 52 -9.80 3.20 10.86
N VAL A 53 -10.72 3.27 11.82
CA VAL A 53 -10.75 2.34 12.96
C VAL A 53 -10.95 0.90 12.51
N LYS A 54 -11.85 0.67 11.55
CA LYS A 54 -12.12 -0.68 11.06
C LYS A 54 -10.91 -1.24 10.30
N ALA A 55 -10.16 -0.36 9.61
CA ALA A 55 -8.93 -0.79 8.96
C ALA A 55 -7.90 -1.26 9.99
N LYS A 56 -7.79 -0.53 11.10
CA LYS A 56 -6.90 -0.94 12.20
C LYS A 56 -7.34 -2.27 12.81
N GLN A 57 -8.64 -2.45 13.01
CA GLN A 57 -9.18 -3.68 13.56
C GLN A 57 -8.92 -4.86 12.62
N ALA A 58 -9.08 -4.63 11.31
CA ALA A 58 -8.81 -5.66 10.32
C ALA A 58 -7.35 -6.10 10.35
N LEU A 59 -6.43 -5.16 10.47
CA LEU A 59 -5.00 -5.48 10.59
C LEU A 59 -4.74 -6.35 11.82
N LYS A 60 -5.35 -6.01 12.95
CA LYS A 60 -5.20 -6.80 14.18
C LYS A 60 -5.71 -8.22 13.99
N GLU A 61 -6.84 -8.38 13.30
CA GLU A 61 -7.41 -9.71 13.04
C GLU A 61 -6.44 -10.58 12.23
N LEU A 62 -5.65 -9.97 11.36
CA LEU A 62 -4.68 -10.69 10.56
C LEU A 62 -3.31 -10.84 11.25
N GLY A 63 -3.18 -10.33 12.48
CA GLY A 63 -1.96 -10.46 13.24
C GLY A 63 -0.95 -9.35 13.05
N TYR A 64 -1.36 -8.24 12.46
CA TYR A 64 -0.48 -7.09 12.28
C TYR A 64 -0.73 -6.03 13.33
N THR A 65 0.25 -5.17 13.57
CA THR A 65 0.17 -4.11 14.56
C THR A 65 -0.07 -2.77 13.87
N PRO A 66 -1.30 -2.23 13.97
CA PRO A 66 -1.58 -0.94 13.32
C PRO A 66 -0.82 0.19 14.00
N PRO A 67 -0.46 1.24 13.26
CA PRO A 67 0.24 2.39 13.83
C PRO A 67 -0.67 3.16 14.78
N LYS A 68 -0.08 3.78 15.80
CA LYS A 68 -0.86 4.50 16.81
C LYS A 68 -1.36 5.84 16.32
N SER A 69 -0.56 6.54 15.51
CA SER A 69 -0.88 7.92 15.15
C SER A 69 -0.56 8.25 13.71
N LYS A 70 -0.95 7.36 12.81
CA LYS A 70 -0.76 7.61 11.37
C LYS A 70 -1.87 8.51 10.86
N GLN A 71 -1.49 9.55 10.11
CA GLN A 71 -2.46 10.41 9.42
C GLN A 71 -2.30 10.27 7.92
N SER A 72 -3.40 10.45 7.21
CA SER A 72 -3.40 10.37 5.75
C SER A 72 -2.53 11.49 5.17
N LYS A 73 -1.89 11.18 4.04
CA LYS A 73 -1.02 12.12 3.33
C LYS A 73 -1.51 12.27 1.91
N THR A 74 -1.53 13.51 1.44
CA THR A 74 -1.84 13.78 0.04
C THR A 74 -0.66 13.37 -0.83
N LEU A 75 -0.94 12.69 -1.92
CA LEU A 75 0.08 12.32 -2.89
C LEU A 75 0.65 13.58 -3.54
N THR A 76 1.98 13.66 -3.60
CA THR A 76 2.67 14.77 -4.26
C THR A 76 3.43 14.24 -5.48
N ARG A 77 3.73 15.14 -6.42
CA ARG A 77 4.54 14.77 -7.57
C ARG A 77 5.94 14.31 -7.14
N SER A 78 6.46 14.96 -6.11
CA SER A 78 7.78 14.61 -5.57
C SER A 78 7.80 13.17 -5.05
N ALA A 79 6.79 12.80 -4.25
CA ALA A 79 6.71 11.44 -3.72
C ALA A 79 6.59 10.41 -4.85
N LEU A 80 5.78 10.73 -5.85
CA LEU A 80 5.56 9.84 -6.99
C LEU A 80 6.86 9.67 -7.80
N LYS A 81 7.55 10.76 -8.05
CA LYS A 81 8.80 10.75 -8.81
C LYS A 81 9.91 10.00 -8.07
N ASN A 82 9.94 10.13 -6.75
CA ASN A 82 11.00 9.52 -5.93
C ASN A 82 10.76 8.05 -5.62
N ALA A 83 9.55 7.54 -5.82
CA ALA A 83 9.25 6.13 -5.60
C ALA A 83 9.84 5.29 -6.73
N ASP A 84 10.49 4.20 -6.37
CA ASP A 84 11.00 3.27 -7.37
C ASP A 84 9.86 2.43 -7.96
N TYR A 85 8.89 2.09 -7.12
CA TYR A 85 7.69 1.34 -7.53
C TYR A 85 6.46 1.95 -6.88
N VAL A 86 5.41 2.11 -7.67
CA VAL A 86 4.13 2.62 -7.18
C VAL A 86 3.08 1.54 -7.39
N PHE A 87 2.29 1.28 -6.35
CA PHE A 87 1.21 0.29 -6.41
C PHE A 87 -0.11 0.98 -6.06
N THR A 88 -1.05 0.96 -6.99
CA THR A 88 -2.37 1.58 -6.79
C THR A 88 -3.40 0.51 -6.49
N MET A 89 -4.47 0.89 -5.81
CA MET A 89 -5.53 -0.04 -5.44
C MET A 89 -6.44 -0.35 -6.62
N THR A 90 -6.57 0.57 -7.58
CA THR A 90 -7.40 0.36 -8.75
C THR A 90 -6.66 0.68 -10.04
N SER A 91 -7.14 0.11 -11.14
CA SER A 91 -6.55 0.34 -12.45
C SER A 91 -6.77 1.78 -12.93
N ASP A 92 -7.87 2.42 -12.52
CA ASP A 92 -8.09 3.83 -12.85
C ASP A 92 -7.04 4.73 -12.23
N GLN A 93 -6.65 4.44 -10.97
CA GLN A 93 -5.60 5.20 -10.30
C GLN A 93 -4.27 5.03 -11.03
N LYS A 94 -3.96 3.81 -11.47
CA LYS A 94 -2.76 3.57 -12.25
C LYS A 94 -2.74 4.38 -13.54
N ALA A 95 -3.85 4.34 -14.29
CA ALA A 95 -3.94 5.05 -15.56
C ALA A 95 -3.70 6.56 -15.37
N TYR A 96 -4.27 7.11 -14.30
CA TYR A 96 -4.14 8.53 -13.99
C TYR A 96 -2.69 8.92 -13.65
N LEU A 97 -1.98 8.06 -12.94
CA LEU A 97 -0.64 8.37 -12.43
C LEU A 97 0.50 7.89 -13.33
N LYS A 98 0.21 7.03 -14.29
CA LYS A 98 1.23 6.41 -15.12
C LYS A 98 2.23 7.39 -15.76
N PRO A 99 1.78 8.55 -16.28
CA PRO A 99 2.75 9.47 -16.91
C PRO A 99 3.80 10.06 -15.96
N TYR A 100 3.57 9.96 -14.64
CA TYR A 100 4.41 10.63 -13.65
C TYR A 100 5.23 9.67 -12.79
N ALA A 101 5.10 8.38 -12.98
CA ALA A 101 5.76 7.37 -12.14
C ALA A 101 6.84 6.65 -12.92
N LYS A 102 7.89 6.20 -12.21
CA LYS A 102 8.95 5.39 -12.84
C LYS A 102 8.42 4.02 -13.23
N GLU A 103 7.92 3.29 -12.26
CA GLU A 103 7.24 2.00 -12.49
C GLU A 103 5.99 1.96 -11.65
N ILE A 104 4.89 1.59 -12.28
CA ILE A 104 3.60 1.61 -11.60
C ILE A 104 2.78 0.37 -11.97
N TYR A 105 2.14 -0.21 -10.97
CA TYR A 105 1.30 -1.38 -11.11
C TYR A 105 0.04 -1.17 -10.28
N SER A 106 -1.08 -1.70 -10.74
CA SER A 106 -2.31 -1.70 -9.95
C SER A 106 -2.48 -3.07 -9.29
N MET A 107 -3.37 -3.14 -8.30
CA MET A 107 -3.73 -4.43 -7.71
C MET A 107 -4.32 -5.37 -8.76
N LYS A 108 -4.98 -4.82 -9.79
CA LYS A 108 -5.49 -5.63 -10.89
C LYS A 108 -4.35 -6.33 -11.63
N ASP A 109 -3.20 -5.68 -11.79
CA ASP A 109 -2.04 -6.30 -12.42
C ASP A 109 -1.53 -7.48 -11.60
N ILE A 110 -1.70 -7.43 -10.29
CA ILE A 110 -1.15 -8.40 -9.35
C ILE A 110 -2.14 -9.50 -9.01
N LEU A 111 -3.40 -9.13 -8.78
CA LEU A 111 -4.46 -10.03 -8.32
C LEU A 111 -5.44 -10.45 -9.42
N GLY A 112 -5.50 -9.69 -10.52
CA GLY A 112 -6.50 -9.91 -11.54
C GLY A 112 -7.77 -9.09 -11.35
N TYR A 113 -7.85 -8.32 -10.27
CA TYR A 113 -9.01 -7.47 -9.97
C TYR A 113 -8.60 -6.28 -9.10
N ASP A 114 -9.38 -5.21 -9.18
CA ASP A 114 -9.16 -4.02 -8.35
C ASP A 114 -9.55 -4.30 -6.91
N VAL A 115 -8.91 -3.61 -5.96
CA VAL A 115 -9.30 -3.69 -4.55
C VAL A 115 -10.25 -2.53 -4.26
N SER A 116 -11.52 -2.88 -4.06
CA SER A 116 -12.58 -1.89 -3.83
C SER A 116 -12.42 -1.19 -2.48
N ASP A 117 -12.93 0.04 -2.41
CA ASP A 117 -12.89 0.84 -1.19
C ASP A 117 -13.92 0.30 -0.19
N PRO A 118 -13.49 -0.16 1.01
CA PRO A 118 -14.43 -0.68 2.00
C PRO A 118 -15.10 0.40 2.84
N TYR A 119 -14.80 1.67 2.57
CA TYR A 119 -15.32 2.78 3.37
C TYR A 119 -16.84 2.72 3.49
N GLY A 120 -17.35 2.89 4.71
CA GLY A 120 -18.78 2.84 4.95
C GLY A 120 -19.35 1.43 5.07
N ARG A 121 -18.52 0.40 4.92
CA ARG A 121 -18.96 -0.99 5.00
C ARG A 121 -18.65 -1.56 6.40
N ASP A 122 -19.03 -2.81 6.62
CA ASP A 122 -18.85 -3.45 7.92
C ASP A 122 -17.41 -3.96 8.11
N LEU A 123 -17.13 -4.40 9.34
CA LEU A 123 -15.79 -4.88 9.70
C LEU A 123 -15.38 -6.09 8.86
N GLU A 124 -16.32 -6.98 8.59
CA GLU A 124 -16.02 -8.17 7.78
C GLU A 124 -15.52 -7.78 6.39
N THR A 125 -16.12 -6.74 5.78
CA THR A 125 -15.67 -6.23 4.48
C THR A 125 -14.25 -5.69 4.59
N TYR A 126 -13.92 -5.00 5.68
CA TYR A 126 -12.56 -4.51 5.90
C TYR A 126 -11.57 -5.66 6.06
N ILE A 127 -11.95 -6.70 6.79
CA ILE A 127 -11.10 -7.87 6.96
C ILE A 127 -10.85 -8.56 5.63
N ASN A 128 -11.90 -8.73 4.82
CA ASN A 128 -11.75 -9.33 3.50
C ASN A 128 -10.88 -8.49 2.58
N THR A 129 -11.02 -7.18 2.67
CA THR A 129 -10.16 -6.25 1.91
C THR A 129 -8.71 -6.39 2.35
N ALA A 130 -8.47 -6.45 3.66
CA ALA A 130 -7.12 -6.62 4.19
C ALA A 130 -6.50 -7.94 3.74
N LYS A 131 -7.30 -9.02 3.67
CA LYS A 131 -6.80 -10.31 3.19
C LYS A 131 -6.38 -10.25 1.72
N LYS A 132 -7.15 -9.54 0.90
CA LYS A 132 -6.80 -9.35 -0.52
C LYS A 132 -5.51 -8.56 -0.64
N ILE A 133 -5.37 -7.51 0.16
CA ILE A 133 -4.16 -6.69 0.17
C ILE A 133 -2.97 -7.51 0.66
N GLU A 134 -3.16 -8.34 1.68
CA GLU A 134 -2.10 -9.21 2.19
C GLU A 134 -1.60 -10.14 1.09
N THR A 135 -2.51 -10.77 0.34
CA THR A 135 -2.16 -11.63 -0.77
C THR A 135 -1.36 -10.86 -1.82
N ALA A 136 -1.81 -9.65 -2.15
CA ALA A 136 -1.11 -8.82 -3.12
C ALA A 136 0.27 -8.43 -2.63
N VAL A 137 0.38 -8.02 -1.36
CA VAL A 137 1.67 -7.59 -0.78
C VAL A 137 2.68 -8.74 -0.80
N LYS A 138 2.25 -9.96 -0.49
CA LYS A 138 3.14 -11.12 -0.56
C LYS A 138 3.66 -11.35 -1.97
N LYS A 139 2.80 -11.20 -2.97
CA LYS A 139 3.20 -11.31 -4.37
C LYS A 139 4.14 -10.18 -4.78
N ILE A 140 3.88 -8.98 -4.29
CA ILE A 140 4.74 -7.82 -4.54
C ILE A 140 6.13 -8.05 -3.97
N ILE A 141 6.22 -8.50 -2.73
CA ILE A 141 7.50 -8.78 -2.09
C ILE A 141 8.29 -9.82 -2.87
N ASP A 142 7.61 -10.88 -3.32
CA ASP A 142 8.25 -11.91 -4.12
C ASP A 142 8.79 -11.34 -5.44
N PHE A 143 7.98 -10.53 -6.11
CA PHE A 143 8.37 -9.87 -7.35
C PHE A 143 9.59 -8.95 -7.13
N LEU A 144 9.54 -8.13 -6.08
CA LEU A 144 10.63 -7.20 -5.79
C LEU A 144 11.92 -7.93 -5.41
N SER A 145 11.79 -9.01 -4.66
CA SER A 145 12.96 -9.78 -4.23
C SER A 145 13.64 -10.42 -5.43
N LYS A 146 12.89 -10.91 -6.40
CA LYS A 146 13.45 -11.51 -7.60
C LYS A 146 14.12 -10.49 -8.50
N ASN A 147 13.56 -9.28 -8.58
CA ASN A 147 14.08 -8.24 -9.47
C ASN A 147 15.20 -7.42 -8.85
N ASN A 148 15.39 -7.49 -7.53
CA ASN A 148 16.38 -6.69 -6.82
C ASN A 148 17.26 -7.54 -5.92
N CYS A 149 17.49 -8.78 -6.28
CA CYS A 149 18.25 -9.71 -5.45
C CYS A 149 19.76 -9.57 -5.64
N GLU A 150 20.18 -8.54 -6.27
CA GLU A 150 21.59 -8.23 -6.41
C GLU A 150 22.26 -8.09 -5.06
#